data_3295ddee30b0672d4c004f7576e811c4
#
_entry.id   3295ddee30b0672d4c004f7576e811c4
#
_cell.length_a   1.000
_cell.length_b   1.000
_cell.length_c   1.000
_cell.angle_alpha   90.00
_cell.angle_beta   90.00
_cell.angle_gamma   90.00
#
_symmetry.space_group_name_H-M   'P 1'
#
loop_
_entity.id
_entity.type
_entity.pdbx_description
1 polymer ?
#
loop_
_entity_poly.entity_id
_entity_poly.type
_entity_poly.pdbx_seq_one_letter_code
_entity_poly.pdbx_strand_id
1 'polypeptide(L)'
;EDGGKLEKPIAYGSSVSTSEGVLCIGGDDSQKVYTDVFLLSWNPLDKELSKKKMPSLPEPVAYGSAVIHKDTVYLVAGQSGKKLDTAHNKVWTFNVSEGEKGQWKSLPGAPWKSRAFLQVATQNNGYDDCIYVIGGRQQGANRVNFFSDVWEYNLSTKEWRERKKSPTPIMAGTAIGFSQSHVAVLGGADGSLWGQEDDLKDDHPGFPKKTYLYHTITNTWVEAGESPANHVTTVPVEWKNSLIIASGEIRPRVRSAMIWKVTPTPIQKGFGTINYIVLIVYLLIMVGVGFYFAGKNKGTDDFFRGGKKMVWWAAGCSIFATMLSSLTFTGLPGKAYATDWVYFIANMMIPVVAFVAVYVALPFYRKIDATSAYEYLEKRFSRKVRWLGSGFFTLFHIFRMAVVMSLTGLALASATPLTPYQSVIVMGVLSIIYCALGGIEAVIWTDTIQAIVLLGGAVIAFFMLMSGVDGGFEGFLCIAGDADKFRMANYNWDITSAQVAIWVIVLGAFAHNVSGYTADQTVVQRYMTTPDEKTAAKSIWTNAFLSVVASVLFFGLGAAL
;
A
#
# COMPACT_ATOMS: atom_id res chain seq x y z
N GLU A 1 -18.38 35.04 2.88
CA GLU A 1 -18.62 35.85 1.67
C GLU A 1 -19.77 35.19 0.89
N ASP A 2 -20.71 35.98 0.34
CA ASP A 2 -21.83 35.47 -0.47
C ASP A 2 -21.32 35.24 -1.90
N GLY A 3 -21.20 33.99 -2.31
CA GLY A 3 -20.72 33.63 -3.64
C GLY A 3 -21.82 33.60 -4.71
N GLY A 4 -23.03 34.02 -4.38
CA GLY A 4 -24.19 34.02 -5.28
C GLY A 4 -25.19 32.90 -5.00
N LYS A 5 -26.23 32.80 -5.82
CA LYS A 5 -27.35 31.86 -5.69
C LYS A 5 -27.58 31.11 -7.00
N LEU A 6 -27.96 29.83 -6.90
CA LEU A 6 -28.47 29.09 -8.03
C LEU A 6 -29.88 29.61 -8.41
N GLU A 7 -30.15 29.71 -9.70
CA GLU A 7 -31.46 30.15 -10.22
C GLU A 7 -32.61 29.23 -9.81
N LYS A 8 -32.30 27.93 -9.60
CA LYS A 8 -33.25 26.90 -9.19
C LYS A 8 -32.72 26.19 -7.96
N PRO A 9 -33.57 25.91 -6.96
CA PRO A 9 -33.21 25.03 -5.86
C PRO A 9 -33.03 23.61 -6.39
N ILE A 10 -31.87 23.01 -6.18
CA ILE A 10 -31.56 21.64 -6.57
C ILE A 10 -31.00 20.91 -5.36
N ALA A 11 -31.55 19.75 -5.05
CA ALA A 11 -31.09 18.86 -3.99
C ALA A 11 -30.78 17.46 -4.57
N TYR A 12 -30.08 16.63 -3.80
CA TYR A 12 -29.83 15.22 -4.09
C TYR A 12 -29.18 14.93 -5.46
N GLY A 13 -28.55 15.93 -6.09
CA GLY A 13 -27.67 15.75 -7.21
C GLY A 13 -26.33 15.17 -6.78
N SER A 14 -25.59 14.63 -7.75
CA SER A 14 -24.22 14.21 -7.56
C SER A 14 -23.26 15.36 -7.89
N SER A 15 -22.11 15.39 -7.26
CA SER A 15 -21.06 16.38 -7.56
C SER A 15 -19.67 15.75 -7.50
N VAL A 16 -18.78 16.24 -8.37
CA VAL A 16 -17.36 15.85 -8.38
C VAL A 16 -16.48 17.08 -8.57
N SER A 17 -15.35 17.12 -7.88
CA SER A 17 -14.33 18.16 -8.04
C SER A 17 -13.49 17.88 -9.29
N THR A 18 -13.30 18.89 -10.11
CA THR A 18 -12.46 18.86 -11.30
C THR A 18 -11.37 19.93 -11.21
N SER A 19 -10.42 19.95 -12.14
CA SER A 19 -9.39 21.01 -12.21
C SER A 19 -9.98 22.40 -12.51
N GLU A 20 -11.16 22.47 -13.12
CA GLU A 20 -11.81 23.73 -13.51
C GLU A 20 -12.88 24.19 -12.50
N GLY A 21 -13.26 23.34 -11.52
CA GLY A 21 -14.32 23.63 -10.55
C GLY A 21 -15.08 22.39 -10.13
N VAL A 22 -16.31 22.57 -9.69
CA VAL A 22 -17.19 21.49 -9.24
C VAL A 22 -18.26 21.21 -10.30
N LEU A 23 -18.24 19.99 -10.86
CA LEU A 23 -19.27 19.52 -11.77
C LEU A 23 -20.48 19.04 -10.97
N CYS A 24 -21.62 19.70 -11.15
CA CYS A 24 -22.90 19.36 -10.55
C CYS A 24 -23.77 18.59 -11.56
N ILE A 25 -24.36 17.46 -11.15
CA ILE A 25 -24.98 16.52 -12.03
C ILE A 25 -26.38 16.14 -11.53
N GLY A 26 -27.40 16.39 -12.33
CA GLY A 26 -28.78 16.03 -12.01
C GLY A 26 -29.31 16.65 -10.72
N GLY A 27 -30.05 15.86 -9.98
CA GLY A 27 -30.72 16.29 -8.75
C GLY A 27 -32.23 16.48 -8.92
N ASP A 28 -32.89 16.91 -7.86
CA ASP A 28 -34.33 17.14 -7.89
C ASP A 28 -34.72 18.43 -7.13
N ASP A 29 -35.97 18.82 -7.31
CA ASP A 29 -36.67 19.81 -6.49
C ASP A 29 -37.96 19.21 -5.89
N SER A 30 -38.88 20.06 -5.39
CA SER A 30 -40.17 19.58 -4.87
C SER A 30 -41.06 18.93 -5.95
N GLN A 31 -40.78 19.17 -7.25
CA GLN A 31 -41.68 18.78 -8.34
C GLN A 31 -41.11 17.69 -9.24
N LYS A 32 -39.82 17.78 -9.65
CA LYS A 32 -39.23 16.89 -10.66
C LYS A 32 -37.76 16.59 -10.42
N VAL A 33 -37.29 15.53 -11.13
CA VAL A 33 -35.88 15.17 -11.25
C VAL A 33 -35.29 15.78 -12.52
N TYR A 34 -34.05 16.24 -12.48
CA TYR A 34 -33.40 17.00 -13.54
C TYR A 34 -32.39 16.18 -14.34
N THR A 35 -32.21 16.60 -15.59
CA THR A 35 -31.10 16.15 -16.46
C THR A 35 -29.96 17.16 -16.53
N ASP A 36 -30.09 18.29 -15.82
CA ASP A 36 -29.16 19.41 -15.90
C ASP A 36 -27.79 19.02 -15.39
N VAL A 37 -26.75 19.42 -16.12
CA VAL A 37 -25.35 19.30 -15.71
C VAL A 37 -24.68 20.66 -15.90
N PHE A 38 -23.96 21.12 -14.90
CA PHE A 38 -23.27 22.40 -14.95
C PHE A 38 -21.98 22.38 -14.11
N LEU A 39 -21.00 23.16 -14.55
CA LEU A 39 -19.75 23.38 -13.87
C LEU A 39 -19.81 24.70 -13.08
N LEU A 40 -19.50 24.64 -11.80
CA LEU A 40 -19.32 25.81 -10.93
C LEU A 40 -17.83 26.08 -10.76
N SER A 41 -17.38 27.27 -11.17
CA SER A 41 -16.00 27.69 -11.02
C SER A 41 -15.92 28.97 -10.20
N TRP A 42 -14.99 29.01 -9.25
CA TRP A 42 -14.75 30.18 -8.39
C TRP A 42 -13.63 31.04 -8.96
N ASN A 43 -13.90 32.33 -9.20
CA ASN A 43 -12.87 33.31 -9.54
C ASN A 43 -12.41 34.01 -8.26
N PRO A 44 -11.20 33.77 -7.77
CA PRO A 44 -10.70 34.38 -6.53
C PRO A 44 -10.41 35.90 -6.66
N LEU A 45 -10.24 36.42 -7.86
CA LEU A 45 -9.97 37.84 -8.11
C LEU A 45 -11.26 38.67 -7.99
N ASP A 46 -12.31 38.21 -8.67
CA ASP A 46 -13.60 38.90 -8.70
C ASP A 46 -14.51 38.47 -7.57
N LYS A 47 -14.14 37.40 -6.85
CA LYS A 47 -14.94 36.74 -5.79
C LYS A 47 -16.34 36.37 -6.27
N GLU A 48 -16.43 35.89 -7.49
CA GLU A 48 -17.68 35.48 -8.11
C GLU A 48 -17.67 33.99 -8.47
N LEU A 49 -18.87 33.39 -8.37
CA LEU A 49 -19.12 32.03 -8.80
C LEU A 49 -19.68 32.05 -10.21
N SER A 50 -18.94 31.50 -11.17
CA SER A 50 -19.41 31.32 -12.53
C SER A 50 -20.08 29.96 -12.70
N LYS A 51 -21.17 29.93 -13.50
CA LYS A 51 -21.89 28.72 -13.85
C LYS A 51 -21.82 28.47 -15.34
N LYS A 52 -21.21 27.36 -15.74
CA LYS A 52 -21.09 26.94 -17.13
C LYS A 52 -21.99 25.73 -17.38
N LYS A 53 -22.83 25.79 -18.40
CA LYS A 53 -23.69 24.65 -18.79
C LYS A 53 -22.83 23.57 -19.42
N MET A 54 -23.09 22.31 -19.05
CA MET A 54 -22.44 21.14 -19.59
C MET A 54 -23.47 20.24 -20.28
N PRO A 55 -23.07 19.21 -21.05
CA PRO A 55 -23.99 18.29 -21.71
C PRO A 55 -24.94 17.64 -20.72
N SER A 56 -26.25 17.73 -20.99
CA SER A 56 -27.29 17.17 -20.13
C SER A 56 -27.22 15.63 -20.09
N LEU A 57 -27.67 15.05 -19.01
CA LEU A 57 -27.82 13.60 -18.86
C LEU A 57 -28.83 13.05 -19.90
N PRO A 58 -28.65 11.80 -20.34
CA PRO A 58 -29.62 11.12 -21.24
C PRO A 58 -31.00 10.97 -20.64
N GLU A 59 -31.08 10.86 -19.32
CA GLU A 59 -32.34 10.76 -18.54
C GLU A 59 -32.18 11.45 -17.19
N PRO A 60 -33.27 11.85 -16.52
CA PRO A 60 -33.22 12.49 -15.23
C PRO A 60 -32.58 11.57 -14.18
N VAL A 61 -31.72 12.13 -13.30
CA VAL A 61 -31.10 11.36 -12.22
C VAL A 61 -31.00 12.20 -10.96
N ALA A 62 -31.50 11.64 -9.87
CA ALA A 62 -31.24 12.10 -8.48
C ALA A 62 -30.89 10.91 -7.59
N TYR A 63 -30.34 11.16 -6.40
CA TYR A 63 -29.99 10.12 -5.42
C TYR A 63 -29.00 9.07 -5.93
N GLY A 64 -28.27 9.38 -7.00
CA GLY A 64 -27.10 8.65 -7.47
C GLY A 64 -25.83 9.11 -6.77
N SER A 65 -24.71 8.52 -7.11
CA SER A 65 -23.39 8.95 -6.67
C SER A 65 -22.44 9.05 -7.85
N ALA A 66 -21.53 10.03 -7.81
CA ALA A 66 -20.55 10.22 -8.87
C ALA A 66 -19.13 10.25 -8.32
N VAL A 67 -18.20 9.73 -9.10
CA VAL A 67 -16.75 9.85 -8.86
C VAL A 67 -16.04 10.24 -10.15
N ILE A 68 -14.87 10.80 -10.02
CA ILE A 68 -13.99 11.11 -11.13
C ILE A 68 -12.70 10.27 -11.02
N HIS A 69 -12.27 9.73 -12.15
CA HIS A 69 -10.95 9.13 -12.30
C HIS A 69 -10.26 9.76 -13.50
N LYS A 70 -9.14 10.45 -13.25
CA LYS A 70 -8.50 11.34 -14.24
C LYS A 70 -9.55 12.33 -14.77
N ASP A 71 -9.80 12.35 -16.08
CA ASP A 71 -10.77 13.24 -16.69
C ASP A 71 -12.14 12.60 -16.94
N THR A 72 -12.36 11.37 -16.48
CA THR A 72 -13.62 10.65 -16.70
C THR A 72 -14.45 10.61 -15.42
N VAL A 73 -15.66 11.16 -15.51
CA VAL A 73 -16.70 11.09 -14.48
C VAL A 73 -17.51 9.83 -14.67
N TYR A 74 -17.83 9.14 -13.59
CA TYR A 74 -18.69 7.97 -13.52
C TYR A 74 -19.86 8.30 -12.61
N LEU A 75 -21.04 8.40 -13.19
CA LEU A 75 -22.31 8.56 -12.47
C LEU A 75 -22.98 7.19 -12.32
N VAL A 76 -23.23 6.78 -11.10
CA VAL A 76 -23.68 5.42 -10.78
C VAL A 76 -25.06 5.45 -10.16
N ALA A 77 -25.98 4.68 -10.77
CA ALA A 77 -27.34 4.43 -10.29
C ALA A 77 -28.13 5.71 -9.97
N GLY A 78 -29.15 5.63 -9.12
CA GLY A 78 -30.03 6.73 -8.73
C GLY A 78 -31.48 6.47 -9.12
N GLN A 79 -32.29 7.51 -9.09
CA GLN A 79 -33.71 7.49 -9.44
C GLN A 79 -33.99 8.43 -10.61
N SER A 80 -34.81 7.98 -11.54
CA SER A 80 -35.30 8.83 -12.64
C SER A 80 -36.56 9.65 -12.28
N GLY A 81 -37.19 9.32 -11.17
CA GLY A 81 -38.39 9.98 -10.66
C GLY A 81 -38.34 10.15 -9.13
N LYS A 82 -39.41 10.68 -8.57
CA LYS A 82 -39.52 10.99 -7.13
C LYS A 82 -39.66 9.76 -6.24
N LYS A 83 -40.16 8.66 -6.78
CA LYS A 83 -40.42 7.44 -6.01
C LYS A 83 -39.24 6.48 -6.11
N LEU A 84 -38.98 5.73 -5.05
CA LEU A 84 -37.89 4.77 -4.98
C LEU A 84 -38.02 3.60 -5.99
N ASP A 85 -39.22 3.32 -6.46
CA ASP A 85 -39.51 2.35 -7.52
C ASP A 85 -38.93 2.76 -8.88
N THR A 86 -38.59 4.05 -9.06
CA THR A 86 -37.90 4.57 -10.25
C THR A 86 -36.39 4.44 -10.19
N ALA A 87 -35.86 3.78 -9.15
CA ALA A 87 -34.44 3.51 -9.03
C ALA A 87 -33.95 2.57 -10.14
N HIS A 88 -32.72 2.79 -10.59
CA HIS A 88 -32.09 2.02 -11.65
C HIS A 88 -30.66 1.59 -11.28
N ASN A 89 -30.03 0.77 -12.11
CA ASN A 89 -28.64 0.31 -11.94
C ASN A 89 -27.73 0.77 -13.08
N LYS A 90 -28.13 1.79 -13.83
CA LYS A 90 -27.36 2.32 -14.95
C LYS A 90 -26.10 3.04 -14.44
N VAL A 91 -25.04 2.98 -15.25
CA VAL A 91 -23.80 3.72 -15.04
C VAL A 91 -23.51 4.52 -16.29
N TRP A 92 -23.29 5.82 -16.13
CA TRP A 92 -22.90 6.71 -17.22
C TRP A 92 -21.50 7.25 -17.01
N THR A 93 -20.80 7.49 -18.11
CA THR A 93 -19.48 8.10 -18.11
C THR A 93 -19.48 9.36 -18.95
N PHE A 94 -18.71 10.34 -18.51
CA PHE A 94 -18.52 11.60 -19.20
C PHE A 94 -17.05 12.04 -19.08
N ASN A 95 -16.45 12.38 -20.21
CA ASN A 95 -15.09 12.93 -20.20
C ASN A 95 -15.15 14.46 -20.08
N VAL A 96 -14.66 15.00 -18.95
CA VAL A 96 -14.70 16.43 -18.65
C VAL A 96 -13.86 17.24 -19.63
N SER A 97 -12.76 16.69 -20.15
CA SER A 97 -11.88 17.36 -21.10
C SER A 97 -12.55 17.65 -22.47
N GLU A 98 -13.64 16.95 -22.80
CA GLU A 98 -14.43 17.20 -24.00
C GLU A 98 -15.34 18.46 -23.86
N GLY A 99 -15.51 18.95 -22.63
CA GLY A 99 -16.28 20.15 -22.31
C GLY A 99 -17.74 20.08 -22.80
N GLU A 100 -18.25 21.19 -23.34
CA GLU A 100 -19.63 21.29 -23.82
C GLU A 100 -19.97 20.40 -25.03
N LYS A 101 -18.94 19.92 -25.74
CA LYS A 101 -19.09 19.04 -26.92
C LYS A 101 -19.11 17.56 -26.56
N GLY A 102 -18.80 17.22 -25.31
CA GLY A 102 -18.78 15.85 -24.83
C GLY A 102 -20.16 15.21 -24.79
N GLN A 103 -20.19 13.91 -24.63
CA GLN A 103 -21.42 13.13 -24.56
C GLN A 103 -21.36 12.12 -23.42
N TRP A 104 -22.49 11.95 -22.74
CA TRP A 104 -22.66 10.88 -21.77
C TRP A 104 -22.77 9.53 -22.47
N LYS A 105 -21.96 8.56 -22.03
CA LYS A 105 -21.93 7.19 -22.55
C LYS A 105 -22.39 6.23 -21.47
N SER A 106 -23.25 5.27 -21.81
CA SER A 106 -23.67 4.23 -20.87
C SER A 106 -22.63 3.12 -20.83
N LEU A 107 -22.27 2.69 -19.62
CA LEU A 107 -21.51 1.45 -19.42
C LEU A 107 -22.48 0.26 -19.42
N PRO A 108 -22.12 -0.86 -20.09
CA PRO A 108 -22.95 -2.05 -20.07
C PRO A 108 -22.86 -2.79 -18.73
N GLY A 109 -23.99 -3.35 -18.30
CA GLY A 109 -24.04 -4.51 -17.44
C GLY A 109 -23.64 -4.36 -15.97
N ALA A 110 -24.14 -3.33 -15.27
CA ALA A 110 -24.04 -3.33 -13.80
C ALA A 110 -24.79 -4.56 -13.21
N PRO A 111 -24.10 -5.47 -12.49
CA PRO A 111 -24.66 -6.77 -12.08
C PRO A 111 -25.60 -6.71 -10.87
N TRP A 112 -25.66 -5.55 -10.19
CA TRP A 112 -26.48 -5.39 -8.99
C TRP A 112 -27.93 -4.98 -9.29
N LYS A 113 -28.79 -5.14 -8.28
CA LYS A 113 -30.19 -4.71 -8.33
C LYS A 113 -30.30 -3.19 -8.39
N SER A 114 -31.31 -2.67 -9.09
CA SER A 114 -31.63 -1.23 -9.12
C SER A 114 -31.67 -0.63 -7.72
N ARG A 115 -31.02 0.52 -7.51
CA ARG A 115 -30.89 1.14 -6.19
C ARG A 115 -30.60 2.64 -6.26
N ALA A 116 -30.85 3.31 -5.17
CA ALA A 116 -30.51 4.71 -4.95
C ALA A 116 -29.79 4.89 -3.61
N PHE A 117 -29.22 6.07 -3.37
CA PHE A 117 -28.51 6.42 -2.13
C PHE A 117 -27.28 5.55 -1.83
N LEU A 118 -26.69 4.96 -2.85
CA LEU A 118 -25.44 4.23 -2.76
C LEU A 118 -24.24 5.19 -2.59
N GLN A 119 -23.10 4.67 -2.16
CA GLN A 119 -21.83 5.37 -2.12
C GLN A 119 -20.90 4.84 -3.20
N VAL A 120 -20.08 5.74 -3.75
CA VAL A 120 -19.08 5.38 -4.76
C VAL A 120 -17.75 6.03 -4.41
N ALA A 121 -16.67 5.27 -4.57
CA ALA A 121 -15.31 5.78 -4.39
C ALA A 121 -14.37 5.17 -5.42
N THR A 122 -13.30 5.90 -5.75
CA THR A 122 -12.20 5.37 -6.56
C THR A 122 -11.05 4.96 -5.66
N GLN A 123 -10.44 3.78 -5.92
CA GLN A 123 -9.26 3.33 -5.22
C GLN A 123 -8.54 2.21 -6.02
N ASN A 124 -7.24 2.05 -5.78
CA ASN A 124 -6.46 0.97 -6.37
C ASN A 124 -6.70 -0.36 -5.65
N ASN A 125 -6.75 -1.48 -6.38
CA ASN A 125 -6.97 -2.82 -5.84
C ASN A 125 -5.67 -3.63 -5.65
N GLY A 126 -4.53 -2.97 -5.79
CA GLY A 126 -3.21 -3.59 -5.77
C GLY A 126 -2.61 -3.84 -7.15
N TYR A 127 -3.43 -3.82 -8.20
CA TYR A 127 -3.05 -3.98 -9.60
C TYR A 127 -3.54 -2.81 -10.46
N ASP A 128 -4.83 -2.48 -10.35
CA ASP A 128 -5.52 -1.51 -11.21
C ASP A 128 -6.31 -0.52 -10.37
N ASP A 129 -6.58 0.64 -10.98
CA ASP A 129 -7.54 1.59 -10.43
C ASP A 129 -8.96 1.09 -10.68
N CYS A 130 -9.79 1.19 -9.65
CA CYS A 130 -11.13 0.63 -9.64
C CYS A 130 -12.14 1.64 -9.07
N ILE A 131 -13.41 1.43 -9.43
CA ILE A 131 -14.55 2.10 -8.83
C ILE A 131 -15.25 1.10 -7.89
N TYR A 132 -15.47 1.51 -6.66
CA TYR A 132 -16.18 0.75 -5.64
C TYR A 132 -17.57 1.32 -5.44
N VAL A 133 -18.58 0.45 -5.53
CA VAL A 133 -19.99 0.76 -5.32
C VAL A 133 -20.47 0.06 -4.07
N ILE A 134 -20.97 0.81 -3.09
CA ILE A 134 -21.24 0.32 -1.75
C ILE A 134 -22.69 0.59 -1.37
N GLY A 135 -23.43 -0.42 -0.95
CA GLY A 135 -24.72 -0.30 -0.31
C GLY A 135 -25.83 0.33 -1.15
N GLY A 136 -26.62 1.19 -0.55
CA GLY A 136 -27.81 1.81 -1.11
C GLY A 136 -29.12 1.13 -0.69
N ARG A 137 -30.25 1.55 -1.28
CA ARG A 137 -31.59 0.99 -1.00
C ARG A 137 -32.44 0.84 -2.26
N GLN A 138 -33.40 -0.07 -2.21
CA GLN A 138 -34.35 -0.35 -3.29
C GLN A 138 -35.76 -0.54 -2.72
N GLN A 139 -36.77 -0.12 -3.49
CA GLN A 139 -38.16 -0.51 -3.21
C GLN A 139 -38.33 -2.00 -3.54
N GLY A 140 -38.63 -2.79 -2.53
CA GLY A 140 -39.08 -4.17 -2.68
C GLY A 140 -40.60 -4.26 -2.77
N ALA A 141 -41.14 -5.47 -2.98
CA ALA A 141 -42.59 -5.69 -3.11
C ALA A 141 -43.38 -5.23 -1.88
N ASN A 142 -42.91 -5.55 -0.67
CA ASN A 142 -43.60 -5.28 0.58
C ASN A 142 -42.80 -4.37 1.54
N ARG A 143 -41.52 -4.14 1.26
CA ARG A 143 -40.61 -3.35 2.13
C ARG A 143 -39.48 -2.73 1.34
N VAL A 144 -38.82 -1.74 1.93
CA VAL A 144 -37.56 -1.22 1.41
C VAL A 144 -36.42 -2.18 1.78
N ASN A 145 -35.59 -2.52 0.81
CA ASN A 145 -34.40 -3.32 1.00
C ASN A 145 -33.18 -2.40 1.15
N PHE A 146 -32.37 -2.64 2.17
CA PHE A 146 -31.10 -1.98 2.40
C PHE A 146 -29.96 -2.94 2.07
N PHE A 147 -28.93 -2.44 1.40
CA PHE A 147 -27.86 -3.27 0.86
C PHE A 147 -26.55 -3.06 1.64
N SER A 148 -25.81 -4.15 1.81
CA SER A 148 -24.44 -4.17 2.33
C SER A 148 -23.42 -4.70 1.31
N ASP A 149 -23.88 -5.08 0.10
CA ASP A 149 -23.01 -5.57 -0.95
C ASP A 149 -22.05 -4.48 -1.45
N VAL A 150 -20.89 -4.94 -1.91
CA VAL A 150 -19.83 -4.10 -2.46
C VAL A 150 -19.44 -4.63 -3.82
N TRP A 151 -19.36 -3.76 -4.79
CA TRP A 151 -19.00 -4.08 -6.16
C TRP A 151 -17.81 -3.27 -6.60
N GLU A 152 -16.85 -3.93 -7.24
CA GLU A 152 -15.64 -3.35 -7.80
C GLU A 152 -15.74 -3.37 -9.32
N TYR A 153 -15.58 -2.22 -9.97
CA TYR A 153 -15.39 -2.10 -11.40
C TYR A 153 -13.92 -1.82 -11.70
N ASN A 154 -13.26 -2.75 -12.35
CA ASN A 154 -11.87 -2.59 -12.77
C ASN A 154 -11.81 -1.72 -14.03
N LEU A 155 -11.07 -0.61 -13.97
CA LEU A 155 -10.98 0.36 -15.08
C LEU A 155 -10.13 -0.13 -16.25
N SER A 156 -9.28 -1.13 -16.04
CA SER A 156 -8.45 -1.75 -17.09
C SER A 156 -9.19 -2.88 -17.80
N THR A 157 -9.72 -3.85 -17.03
CA THR A 157 -10.40 -5.04 -17.60
C THR A 157 -11.85 -4.77 -18.02
N LYS A 158 -12.45 -3.67 -17.51
CA LYS A 158 -13.86 -3.32 -17.73
C LYS A 158 -14.86 -4.33 -17.16
N GLU A 159 -14.46 -5.05 -16.11
CA GLU A 159 -15.26 -6.09 -15.48
C GLU A 159 -15.73 -5.71 -14.10
N TRP A 160 -16.92 -6.22 -13.71
CA TRP A 160 -17.47 -6.09 -12.37
C TRP A 160 -17.17 -7.32 -11.54
N ARG A 161 -16.83 -7.11 -10.25
CA ARG A 161 -16.59 -8.18 -9.28
C ARG A 161 -17.27 -7.85 -7.96
N GLU A 162 -17.98 -8.83 -7.37
CA GLU A 162 -18.50 -8.70 -6.00
C GLU A 162 -17.35 -8.82 -5.01
N ARG A 163 -17.38 -7.98 -3.98
CA ARG A 163 -16.38 -7.93 -2.91
C ARG A 163 -17.05 -8.24 -1.57
N LYS A 164 -16.25 -8.33 -0.48
CA LYS A 164 -16.78 -8.60 0.86
C LYS A 164 -17.78 -7.52 1.28
N LYS A 165 -18.94 -7.96 1.73
CA LYS A 165 -20.03 -7.10 2.18
C LYS A 165 -19.60 -6.21 3.34
N SER A 166 -20.13 -4.99 3.42
CA SER A 166 -19.95 -4.12 4.57
C SER A 166 -20.57 -4.73 5.84
N PRO A 167 -20.03 -4.42 7.03
CA PRO A 167 -20.52 -4.97 8.30
C PRO A 167 -22.01 -4.68 8.57
N THR A 168 -22.49 -3.55 8.10
CA THR A 168 -23.90 -3.13 8.18
C THR A 168 -24.34 -2.64 6.81
N PRO A 169 -25.66 -2.62 6.50
CA PRO A 169 -26.17 -1.88 5.35
C PRO A 169 -25.76 -0.41 5.46
N ILE A 170 -25.43 0.21 4.33
CA ILE A 170 -25.01 1.61 4.29
C ILE A 170 -25.75 2.33 3.17
N MET A 171 -26.46 3.40 3.49
CA MET A 171 -27.07 4.26 2.48
C MET A 171 -26.84 5.74 2.79
N ALA A 172 -26.78 6.56 1.77
CA ALA A 172 -26.68 8.02 1.84
C ALA A 172 -25.51 8.56 2.69
N GLY A 173 -24.55 7.71 3.08
CA GLY A 173 -23.33 8.13 3.76
C GLY A 173 -22.34 8.82 2.83
N THR A 174 -21.11 8.98 3.28
CA THR A 174 -20.01 9.51 2.48
C THR A 174 -18.92 8.44 2.28
N ALA A 175 -18.44 8.26 1.07
CA ALA A 175 -17.33 7.37 0.79
C ALA A 175 -16.26 8.09 -0.04
N ILE A 176 -14.99 7.82 0.27
CA ILE A 176 -13.85 8.41 -0.43
C ILE A 176 -12.65 7.46 -0.40
N GLY A 177 -11.89 7.42 -1.49
CA GLY A 177 -10.59 6.74 -1.49
C GLY A 177 -9.65 7.40 -0.47
N PHE A 178 -9.00 6.58 0.36
CA PHE A 178 -8.15 7.04 1.44
C PHE A 178 -6.84 6.26 1.43
N SER A 179 -5.70 6.97 1.54
CA SER A 179 -4.38 6.34 1.45
C SER A 179 -4.21 5.59 0.12
N GLN A 180 -3.38 4.55 0.08
CA GLN A 180 -3.05 3.83 -1.17
C GLN A 180 -4.04 2.72 -1.51
N SER A 181 -4.80 2.19 -0.54
CA SER A 181 -5.59 0.97 -0.72
C SER A 181 -6.82 0.89 0.18
N HIS A 182 -7.31 2.01 0.70
CA HIS A 182 -8.51 2.02 1.54
C HIS A 182 -9.61 2.86 0.91
N VAL A 183 -10.84 2.48 1.18
CA VAL A 183 -12.03 3.33 1.02
C VAL A 183 -12.55 3.63 2.42
N ALA A 184 -12.58 4.91 2.78
CA ALA A 184 -13.19 5.38 4.01
C ALA A 184 -14.68 5.60 3.78
N VAL A 185 -15.51 5.01 4.63
CA VAL A 185 -16.96 5.19 4.65
C VAL A 185 -17.34 5.80 5.98
N LEU A 186 -17.88 7.01 5.92
CA LEU A 186 -18.17 7.84 7.09
C LEU A 186 -19.68 8.00 7.24
N GLY A 187 -20.22 7.55 8.36
CA GLY A 187 -21.63 7.64 8.65
C GLY A 187 -22.51 6.85 7.65
N GLY A 188 -23.71 7.32 7.45
CA GLY A 188 -24.72 6.67 6.63
C GLY A 188 -25.86 6.11 7.47
N ALA A 189 -26.99 5.83 6.81
CA ALA A 189 -28.14 5.17 7.45
C ALA A 189 -28.07 3.66 7.19
N ASP A 190 -28.40 2.86 8.20
CA ASP A 190 -28.41 1.40 8.13
C ASP A 190 -29.82 0.81 7.92
N GLY A 191 -30.85 1.67 7.99
CA GLY A 191 -32.24 1.29 7.83
C GLY A 191 -32.89 0.70 9.09
N SER A 192 -32.19 0.63 10.23
CA SER A 192 -32.72 0.05 11.48
C SER A 192 -33.95 0.74 12.02
N LEU A 193 -34.06 2.07 11.85
CA LEU A 193 -35.16 2.89 12.27
C LEU A 193 -36.08 3.33 11.11
N TRP A 194 -35.99 2.65 9.96
CA TRP A 194 -36.80 2.97 8.79
C TRP A 194 -38.30 2.75 9.05
N GLY A 195 -39.10 3.78 8.75
CA GLY A 195 -40.56 3.78 8.96
C GLY A 195 -40.99 4.18 10.38
N GLN A 196 -40.03 4.54 11.26
CA GLN A 196 -40.32 5.03 12.62
C GLN A 196 -40.09 6.55 12.75
N GLU A 197 -39.83 7.25 11.64
CA GLU A 197 -39.45 8.65 11.62
C GLU A 197 -40.55 9.57 12.18
N ASP A 198 -41.81 9.24 11.86
CA ASP A 198 -42.97 10.02 12.29
C ASP A 198 -43.37 9.75 13.76
N ASP A 199 -43.00 8.58 14.29
CA ASP A 199 -43.22 8.23 15.70
C ASP A 199 -42.15 8.85 16.61
N LEU A 200 -40.88 8.77 16.18
CA LEU A 200 -39.72 9.23 16.96
C LEU A 200 -39.54 10.76 16.93
N LYS A 201 -39.82 11.39 15.79
CA LYS A 201 -39.69 12.86 15.63
C LYS A 201 -38.40 13.42 16.24
N ASP A 202 -38.54 14.22 17.30
CA ASP A 202 -37.42 14.86 17.99
C ASP A 202 -36.61 13.89 18.86
N ASP A 203 -37.16 12.75 19.25
CA ASP A 203 -36.50 11.70 20.02
C ASP A 203 -35.67 10.75 19.12
N HIS A 204 -35.67 10.95 17.80
CA HIS A 204 -34.86 10.15 16.87
C HIS A 204 -33.36 10.34 17.16
N PRO A 205 -32.59 9.26 17.45
CA PRO A 205 -31.21 9.37 17.91
C PRO A 205 -30.23 9.87 16.82
N GLY A 206 -30.73 10.07 15.62
CA GLY A 206 -29.90 10.39 14.43
C GLY A 206 -29.42 9.15 13.69
N PHE A 207 -28.59 9.37 12.69
CA PHE A 207 -28.00 8.29 11.89
C PHE A 207 -26.75 7.71 12.58
N PRO A 208 -26.36 6.45 12.29
CA PRO A 208 -25.14 5.85 12.82
C PRO A 208 -23.90 6.71 12.54
N LYS A 209 -23.03 6.84 13.54
CA LYS A 209 -21.74 7.57 13.41
C LYS A 209 -20.57 6.68 13.04
N LYS A 210 -20.76 5.37 12.98
CA LYS A 210 -19.68 4.42 12.71
C LYS A 210 -18.97 4.72 11.40
N THR A 211 -17.65 4.71 11.48
CA THR A 211 -16.75 4.87 10.34
C THR A 211 -16.10 3.53 10.05
N TYR A 212 -16.12 3.15 8.79
CA TYR A 212 -15.49 1.92 8.33
C TYR A 212 -14.39 2.23 7.34
N LEU A 213 -13.31 1.47 7.41
CA LEU A 213 -12.28 1.42 6.39
C LEU A 213 -12.36 0.07 5.67
N TYR A 214 -12.56 0.13 4.37
CA TYR A 214 -12.47 -1.02 3.50
C TYR A 214 -11.10 -1.07 2.85
N HIS A 215 -10.35 -2.15 3.08
CA HIS A 215 -9.05 -2.37 2.45
C HIS A 215 -9.26 -3.12 1.13
N THR A 216 -9.02 -2.43 0.02
CA THR A 216 -9.36 -2.90 -1.33
C THR A 216 -8.54 -4.13 -1.77
N ILE A 217 -7.28 -4.20 -1.36
CA ILE A 217 -6.37 -5.30 -1.72
C ILE A 217 -6.75 -6.58 -0.99
N THR A 218 -6.92 -6.51 0.34
CA THR A 218 -7.21 -7.69 1.17
C THR A 218 -8.68 -8.01 1.27
N ASN A 219 -9.55 -7.17 0.71
CA ASN A 219 -10.99 -7.35 0.72
C ASN A 219 -11.58 -7.46 2.15
N THR A 220 -11.08 -6.63 3.07
CA THR A 220 -11.46 -6.66 4.49
C THR A 220 -12.02 -5.33 4.97
N TRP A 221 -12.91 -5.40 5.96
CA TRP A 221 -13.49 -4.24 6.62
C TRP A 221 -12.97 -4.11 8.05
N VAL A 222 -12.70 -2.88 8.48
CA VAL A 222 -12.31 -2.54 9.85
C VAL A 222 -13.17 -1.37 10.31
N GLU A 223 -13.69 -1.43 11.54
CA GLU A 223 -14.31 -0.29 12.19
C GLU A 223 -13.21 0.67 12.66
N ALA A 224 -13.23 1.90 12.14
CA ALA A 224 -12.18 2.91 12.36
C ALA A 224 -12.58 3.98 13.40
N GLY A 225 -13.64 3.72 14.16
CA GLY A 225 -14.18 4.64 15.15
C GLY A 225 -15.46 5.32 14.71
N GLU A 226 -15.72 6.51 15.22
CA GLU A 226 -16.94 7.27 14.95
C GLU A 226 -16.63 8.59 14.22
N SER A 227 -17.50 8.98 13.30
CA SER A 227 -17.49 10.32 12.72
C SER A 227 -17.88 11.37 13.77
N PRO A 228 -17.46 12.64 13.61
CA PRO A 228 -17.72 13.69 14.60
C PRO A 228 -19.21 13.98 14.79
N ALA A 229 -20.04 13.69 13.80
CA ALA A 229 -21.48 13.88 13.85
C ALA A 229 -22.20 12.84 12.99
N ASN A 230 -23.49 12.64 13.29
CA ASN A 230 -24.41 11.97 12.39
C ASN A 230 -24.53 12.80 11.11
N HIS A 231 -24.43 12.19 9.94
CA HIS A 231 -24.68 12.87 8.67
C HIS A 231 -25.01 11.88 7.56
N VAL A 232 -25.90 12.28 6.69
CA VAL A 232 -26.20 11.60 5.42
C VAL A 232 -26.45 12.66 4.34
N THR A 233 -26.55 12.22 3.09
CA THR A 233 -26.89 13.08 1.94
C THR A 233 -25.92 14.25 1.75
N THR A 234 -24.62 14.00 1.92
CA THR A 234 -23.54 14.95 1.68
C THR A 234 -22.37 14.25 0.99
N VAL A 235 -21.48 15.02 0.38
CA VAL A 235 -20.31 14.51 -0.34
C VAL A 235 -19.06 14.96 0.39
N PRO A 236 -18.09 14.08 0.67
CA PRO A 236 -16.81 14.45 1.26
C PRO A 236 -15.92 15.11 0.22
N VAL A 237 -15.15 16.09 0.63
CA VAL A 237 -14.15 16.76 -0.20
C VAL A 237 -12.80 16.66 0.49
N GLU A 238 -11.78 16.20 -0.23
CA GLU A 238 -10.41 16.23 0.28
C GLU A 238 -9.83 17.64 0.18
N TRP A 239 -9.30 18.15 1.30
CA TRP A 239 -8.64 19.44 1.36
C TRP A 239 -7.48 19.43 2.36
N LYS A 240 -6.25 19.71 1.88
CA LYS A 240 -5.04 19.79 2.71
C LYS A 240 -4.88 18.60 3.67
N ASN A 241 -4.88 17.39 3.16
CA ASN A 241 -4.77 16.11 3.92
C ASN A 241 -5.87 15.88 4.97
N SER A 242 -7.02 16.52 4.80
CA SER A 242 -8.19 16.33 5.66
C SER A 242 -9.43 16.15 4.79
N LEU A 243 -10.42 15.46 5.33
CA LEU A 243 -11.72 15.34 4.68
C LEU A 243 -12.63 16.45 5.22
N ILE A 244 -13.25 17.20 4.34
CA ILE A 244 -14.25 18.21 4.69
C ILE A 244 -15.62 17.63 4.35
N ILE A 245 -16.51 17.63 5.32
CA ILE A 245 -17.90 17.21 5.19
C ILE A 245 -18.76 18.42 5.54
N ALA A 246 -19.38 18.99 4.52
CA ALA A 246 -20.17 20.21 4.67
C ALA A 246 -21.65 19.87 4.78
N SER A 247 -22.32 20.34 5.85
CA SER A 247 -23.74 20.13 6.06
C SER A 247 -24.11 18.64 6.17
N GLY A 248 -25.28 18.29 5.71
CA GLY A 248 -25.85 16.95 5.74
C GLY A 248 -27.04 16.85 6.66
N GLU A 249 -27.79 15.78 6.48
CA GLU A 249 -28.95 15.45 7.29
C GLU A 249 -28.50 14.66 8.52
N ILE A 250 -28.79 15.15 9.71
CA ILE A 250 -28.36 14.56 10.99
C ILE A 250 -29.37 13.57 11.56
N ARG A 251 -30.64 13.76 11.23
CA ARG A 251 -31.77 12.87 11.47
C ARG A 251 -32.80 13.12 10.37
N PRO A 252 -33.78 12.26 10.18
CA PRO A 252 -34.76 12.41 9.10
C PRO A 252 -35.35 13.82 9.03
N ARG A 253 -35.25 14.47 7.85
CA ARG A 253 -35.79 15.83 7.58
C ARG A 253 -35.12 16.98 8.34
N VAL A 254 -34.03 16.75 9.10
CA VAL A 254 -33.31 17.78 9.84
C VAL A 254 -31.86 17.88 9.35
N ARG A 255 -31.53 19.02 8.76
CA ARG A 255 -30.17 19.30 8.24
C ARG A 255 -29.36 20.14 9.22
N SER A 256 -28.06 19.91 9.24
CA SER A 256 -27.07 20.70 9.96
C SER A 256 -26.34 21.66 9.02
N ALA A 257 -26.09 22.87 9.44
CA ALA A 257 -25.23 23.83 8.74
C ALA A 257 -23.73 23.66 9.10
N MET A 258 -23.40 22.72 9.97
CA MET A 258 -22.03 22.51 10.44
C MET A 258 -21.14 21.98 9.29
N ILE A 259 -19.88 22.43 9.30
CA ILE A 259 -18.82 21.93 8.42
C ILE A 259 -17.84 21.18 9.31
N TRP A 260 -17.63 19.92 9.02
CA TRP A 260 -16.72 19.06 9.75
C TRP A 260 -15.41 18.89 9.01
N LYS A 261 -14.31 19.02 9.73
CA LYS A 261 -12.98 18.65 9.27
C LYS A 261 -12.59 17.35 9.94
N VAL A 262 -12.49 16.28 9.17
CA VAL A 262 -12.03 14.97 9.64
C VAL A 262 -10.57 14.82 9.24
N THR A 263 -9.69 14.76 10.22
CA THR A 263 -8.26 14.52 10.01
C THR A 263 -7.95 13.13 10.53
N PRO A 264 -7.53 12.20 9.67
CA PRO A 264 -7.12 10.89 10.13
C PRO A 264 -5.94 11.02 11.09
N THR A 265 -6.15 10.58 12.31
CA THR A 265 -5.10 10.56 13.32
C THR A 265 -4.63 9.12 13.49
N PRO A 266 -3.37 8.79 13.17
CA PRO A 266 -2.86 7.46 13.45
C PRO A 266 -2.95 7.20 14.96
N ILE A 267 -3.50 6.05 15.33
CA ILE A 267 -3.50 5.61 16.74
C ILE A 267 -2.05 5.34 17.10
N GLN A 268 -1.39 6.32 17.69
CA GLN A 268 -0.05 6.13 18.26
C GLN A 268 -0.21 5.33 19.56
N LYS A 269 -0.17 4.01 19.47
CA LYS A 269 0.13 3.20 20.65
C LYS A 269 1.57 3.56 21.04
N GLY A 270 1.77 4.07 22.25
CA GLY A 270 3.12 4.36 22.75
C GLY A 270 4.01 3.11 22.60
N PHE A 271 5.25 3.28 22.14
CA PHE A 271 6.19 2.17 21.90
C PHE A 271 6.45 1.32 23.16
N GLY A 272 6.18 1.88 24.35
CA GLY A 272 6.33 1.23 25.65
C GLY A 272 7.77 1.23 26.17
N THR A 273 7.93 1.40 27.48
CA THR A 273 9.25 1.53 28.14
C THR A 273 10.13 0.31 27.92
N ILE A 274 9.56 -0.89 27.96
CA ILE A 274 10.30 -2.15 27.76
C ILE A 274 10.90 -2.20 26.35
N ASN A 275 10.12 -1.83 25.33
CA ASN A 275 10.59 -1.81 23.94
C ASN A 275 11.73 -0.80 23.73
N TYR A 276 11.67 0.36 24.38
CA TYR A 276 12.79 1.31 24.37
C TYR A 276 14.04 0.74 25.01
N ILE A 277 13.91 0.06 26.15
CA ILE A 277 15.06 -0.57 26.83
C ILE A 277 15.69 -1.64 25.90
N VAL A 278 14.88 -2.51 25.32
CA VAL A 278 15.35 -3.54 24.40
C VAL A 278 16.06 -2.93 23.20
N LEU A 279 15.48 -1.90 22.59
CA LEU A 279 16.07 -1.20 21.44
C LEU A 279 17.41 -0.56 21.81
N ILE A 280 17.48 0.17 22.93
CA ILE A 280 18.69 0.85 23.38
C ILE A 280 19.79 -0.16 23.70
N VAL A 281 19.47 -1.22 24.46
CA VAL A 281 20.43 -2.29 24.78
C VAL A 281 20.97 -2.95 23.52
N TYR A 282 20.09 -3.27 22.56
CA TYR A 282 20.50 -3.81 21.27
C TYR A 282 21.45 -2.88 20.51
N LEU A 283 21.13 -1.60 20.40
CA LEU A 283 21.99 -0.61 19.74
C LEU A 283 23.34 -0.44 20.44
N LEU A 284 23.35 -0.46 21.77
CA LEU A 284 24.60 -0.41 22.56
C LEU A 284 25.48 -1.65 22.35
N ILE A 285 24.87 -2.85 22.21
CA ILE A 285 25.60 -4.08 21.88
C ILE A 285 26.26 -3.94 20.49
N MET A 286 25.55 -3.42 19.49
CA MET A 286 26.11 -3.22 18.14
C MET A 286 27.31 -2.27 18.15
N VAL A 287 27.20 -1.14 18.85
CA VAL A 287 28.29 -0.17 19.00
C VAL A 287 29.46 -0.80 19.80
N GLY A 288 29.14 -1.57 20.83
CA GLY A 288 30.15 -2.29 21.64
C GLY A 288 30.97 -3.30 20.81
N VAL A 289 30.33 -4.03 19.92
CA VAL A 289 31.01 -4.92 18.95
C VAL A 289 31.96 -4.12 18.07
N GLY A 290 31.54 -2.95 17.56
CA GLY A 290 32.38 -2.06 16.76
C GLY A 290 33.66 -1.64 17.54
N PHE A 291 33.51 -1.20 18.76
CA PHE A 291 34.67 -0.82 19.62
C PHE A 291 35.58 -2.01 19.95
N TYR A 292 35.01 -3.19 20.21
CA TYR A 292 35.80 -4.39 20.49
C TYR A 292 36.74 -4.75 19.34
N PHE A 293 36.25 -4.71 18.11
CA PHE A 293 37.07 -5.02 16.93
C PHE A 293 37.97 -3.86 16.51
N ALA A 294 37.62 -2.59 16.82
CA ALA A 294 38.50 -1.45 16.59
C ALA A 294 39.86 -1.63 17.29
N GLY A 295 39.87 -2.20 18.50
CA GLY A 295 41.10 -2.49 19.25
C GLY A 295 41.91 -3.65 18.68
N LYS A 296 41.37 -4.47 17.79
CA LYS A 296 42.04 -5.64 17.18
C LYS A 296 42.65 -5.38 15.81
N ASN A 297 42.18 -4.39 15.09
CA ASN A 297 42.65 -4.05 13.75
C ASN A 297 44.09 -3.47 13.81
N LYS A 298 45.06 -4.17 13.25
CA LYS A 298 46.47 -3.76 13.25
C LYS A 298 46.95 -3.20 11.90
N GLY A 299 46.14 -3.30 10.85
CA GLY A 299 46.53 -2.86 9.54
C GLY A 299 45.37 -2.87 8.51
N THR A 300 45.70 -2.46 7.30
CA THR A 300 44.72 -2.35 6.21
C THR A 300 44.11 -3.70 5.82
N ASP A 301 44.89 -4.78 5.90
CA ASP A 301 44.40 -6.13 5.58
C ASP A 301 43.39 -6.63 6.63
N ASP A 302 43.66 -6.40 7.89
CA ASP A 302 42.72 -6.72 8.98
C ASP A 302 41.42 -5.91 8.80
N PHE A 303 41.55 -4.61 8.52
CA PHE A 303 40.38 -3.72 8.37
C PHE A 303 39.49 -4.07 7.19
N PHE A 304 40.05 -4.37 6.02
CA PHE A 304 39.26 -4.61 4.79
C PHE A 304 39.02 -6.08 4.46
N ARG A 305 39.85 -7.01 4.96
CA ARG A 305 39.79 -8.45 4.64
C ARG A 305 39.64 -9.34 5.88
N GLY A 306 39.62 -8.77 7.10
CA GLY A 306 39.52 -9.51 8.36
C GLY A 306 40.65 -10.53 8.56
N GLY A 307 41.86 -10.24 8.03
CA GLY A 307 43.00 -11.17 8.06
C GLY A 307 42.73 -12.55 7.43
N LYS A 308 41.66 -12.72 6.62
CA LYS A 308 41.20 -14.00 6.04
C LYS A 308 40.91 -15.10 7.10
N LYS A 309 40.40 -14.72 8.27
CA LYS A 309 40.17 -15.65 9.40
C LYS A 309 38.71 -15.92 9.69
N MET A 310 37.78 -15.34 8.92
CA MET A 310 36.37 -15.44 9.20
C MET A 310 35.83 -16.85 9.00
N VAL A 311 34.99 -17.27 9.96
CA VAL A 311 34.33 -18.58 9.89
C VAL A 311 33.21 -18.56 8.85
N TRP A 312 33.05 -19.68 8.14
CA TRP A 312 32.14 -19.79 7.00
C TRP A 312 30.69 -19.41 7.32
N TRP A 313 30.17 -19.82 8.47
CA TRP A 313 28.78 -19.55 8.83
C TRP A 313 28.54 -18.06 9.14
N ALA A 314 29.49 -17.37 9.82
CA ALA A 314 29.36 -15.95 10.08
C ALA A 314 29.48 -15.13 8.79
N ALA A 315 30.43 -15.48 7.90
CA ALA A 315 30.51 -14.86 6.58
C ALA A 315 29.23 -15.12 5.75
N GLY A 316 28.65 -16.33 5.85
CA GLY A 316 27.38 -16.68 5.19
C GLY A 316 26.19 -15.88 5.74
N CYS A 317 26.07 -15.73 7.05
CA CYS A 317 25.06 -14.89 7.69
C CYS A 317 25.22 -13.42 7.28
N SER A 318 26.46 -12.92 7.20
CA SER A 318 26.71 -11.55 6.78
C SER A 318 26.38 -11.31 5.30
N ILE A 319 26.67 -12.27 4.39
CA ILE A 319 26.21 -12.19 3.00
C ILE A 319 24.68 -12.14 2.97
N PHE A 320 24.03 -13.02 3.71
CA PHE A 320 22.57 -13.05 3.82
C PHE A 320 22.00 -11.71 4.30
N ALA A 321 22.52 -11.17 5.42
CA ALA A 321 22.07 -9.88 5.98
C ALA A 321 22.32 -8.71 5.02
N THR A 322 23.42 -8.75 4.23
CA THR A 322 23.75 -7.72 3.24
C THR A 322 22.77 -7.71 2.07
N MET A 323 22.34 -8.87 1.64
CA MET A 323 21.37 -9.01 0.54
C MET A 323 19.93 -8.82 1.00
N LEU A 324 19.64 -9.12 2.26
CA LEU A 324 18.35 -8.92 2.90
C LEU A 324 18.30 -7.51 3.51
N SER A 325 17.37 -6.70 3.06
CA SER A 325 17.20 -5.33 3.57
C SER A 325 15.94 -5.22 4.44
N SER A 326 15.80 -4.08 5.13
CA SER A 326 14.54 -3.71 5.80
C SER A 326 13.34 -3.72 4.84
N LEU A 327 13.59 -3.38 3.57
CA LEU A 327 12.59 -3.49 2.51
C LEU A 327 12.12 -4.94 2.32
N THR A 328 13.02 -5.92 2.43
CA THR A 328 12.66 -7.33 2.32
C THR A 328 11.81 -7.77 3.50
N PHE A 329 12.16 -7.33 4.72
CA PHE A 329 11.42 -7.67 5.94
C PHE A 329 9.99 -7.12 5.96
N THR A 330 9.77 -5.90 5.48
CA THR A 330 8.43 -5.29 5.41
C THR A 330 7.74 -5.54 4.07
N GLY A 331 8.49 -5.50 2.97
CA GLY A 331 7.97 -5.57 1.61
C GLY A 331 7.54 -6.97 1.18
N LEU A 332 8.26 -8.03 1.54
CA LEU A 332 7.85 -9.40 1.17
C LEU A 332 6.57 -9.84 1.89
N PRO A 333 6.45 -9.71 3.23
CA PRO A 333 5.17 -9.97 3.89
C PRO A 333 4.05 -9.07 3.37
N GLY A 334 4.32 -7.76 3.18
CA GLY A 334 3.35 -6.84 2.62
C GLY A 334 2.89 -7.23 1.22
N LYS A 335 3.78 -7.70 0.35
CA LYS A 335 3.44 -8.19 -0.99
C LYS A 335 2.63 -9.49 -0.94
N ALA A 336 3.04 -10.46 -0.11
CA ALA A 336 2.31 -11.72 0.07
C ALA A 336 0.92 -11.48 0.68
N TYR A 337 0.82 -10.55 1.65
CA TYR A 337 -0.46 -10.09 2.21
C TYR A 337 -1.37 -9.47 1.15
N ALA A 338 -0.80 -8.59 0.33
CA ALA A 338 -1.54 -7.87 -0.70
C ALA A 338 -1.97 -8.77 -1.88
N THR A 339 -1.13 -9.74 -2.29
CA THR A 339 -1.36 -10.52 -3.50
C THR A 339 -1.20 -12.03 -3.26
N ASP A 340 -0.03 -12.58 -3.61
CA ASP A 340 0.24 -14.01 -3.65
C ASP A 340 1.75 -14.32 -3.50
N TRP A 341 2.13 -15.59 -3.72
CA TRP A 341 3.51 -16.06 -3.64
C TRP A 341 4.27 -16.07 -4.98
N VAL A 342 3.78 -15.43 -6.02
CA VAL A 342 4.47 -15.41 -7.33
C VAL A 342 5.89 -14.83 -7.20
N TYR A 343 6.08 -13.80 -6.37
CA TYR A 343 7.39 -13.23 -6.10
C TYR A 343 8.34 -14.14 -5.28
N PHE A 344 7.82 -15.18 -4.63
CA PHE A 344 8.63 -16.19 -3.94
C PHE A 344 9.63 -16.86 -4.89
N ILE A 345 9.24 -17.10 -6.13
CA ILE A 345 10.09 -17.69 -7.17
C ILE A 345 11.34 -16.83 -7.46
N ALA A 346 11.25 -15.51 -7.32
CA ALA A 346 12.42 -14.64 -7.49
C ALA A 346 13.55 -14.98 -6.50
N ASN A 347 13.19 -15.27 -5.25
CA ASN A 347 14.14 -15.64 -4.21
C ASN A 347 14.68 -17.08 -4.40
N MET A 348 13.91 -17.96 -5.03
CA MET A 348 14.35 -19.31 -5.38
C MET A 348 15.44 -19.32 -6.45
N MET A 349 15.69 -18.20 -7.13
CA MET A 349 16.83 -18.05 -8.04
C MET A 349 18.16 -17.86 -7.29
N ILE A 350 18.15 -17.50 -6.00
CA ILE A 350 19.38 -17.32 -5.20
C ILE A 350 20.19 -18.62 -5.10
N PRO A 351 19.65 -19.79 -4.74
CA PRO A 351 20.36 -21.06 -4.79
C PRO A 351 20.91 -21.40 -6.18
N VAL A 352 20.17 -21.10 -7.24
CA VAL A 352 20.63 -21.33 -8.63
C VAL A 352 21.84 -20.48 -8.94
N VAL A 353 21.81 -19.19 -8.56
CA VAL A 353 22.94 -18.28 -8.76
C VAL A 353 24.13 -18.64 -7.86
N ALA A 354 23.91 -19.25 -6.70
CA ALA A 354 24.99 -19.71 -5.83
C ALA A 354 25.93 -20.70 -6.56
N PHE A 355 25.44 -21.54 -7.48
CA PHE A 355 26.29 -22.37 -8.32
C PHE A 355 27.24 -21.50 -9.18
N VAL A 356 26.72 -20.45 -9.82
CA VAL A 356 27.54 -19.54 -10.61
C VAL A 356 28.58 -18.83 -9.73
N ALA A 357 28.16 -18.36 -8.55
CA ALA A 357 29.05 -17.68 -7.63
C ALA A 357 30.17 -18.60 -7.13
N VAL A 358 29.86 -19.85 -6.77
CA VAL A 358 30.83 -20.82 -6.22
C VAL A 358 31.77 -21.35 -7.28
N TYR A 359 31.28 -21.71 -8.45
CA TYR A 359 32.11 -22.41 -9.47
C TYR A 359 32.75 -21.48 -10.50
N VAL A 360 32.25 -20.25 -10.65
CA VAL A 360 32.79 -19.29 -11.64
C VAL A 360 33.44 -18.10 -10.95
N ALA A 361 32.69 -17.35 -10.12
CA ALA A 361 33.16 -16.09 -9.55
C ALA A 361 34.21 -16.30 -8.44
N LEU A 362 33.96 -17.22 -7.50
CA LEU A 362 34.85 -17.45 -6.35
C LEU A 362 36.27 -17.89 -6.79
N PRO A 363 36.49 -18.91 -7.66
CA PRO A 363 37.83 -19.27 -8.12
C PRO A 363 38.53 -18.12 -8.85
N PHE A 364 37.75 -17.32 -9.60
CA PHE A 364 38.27 -16.16 -10.30
C PHE A 364 38.87 -15.12 -9.34
N TYR A 365 38.11 -14.69 -8.31
CA TYR A 365 38.57 -13.69 -7.34
C TYR A 365 39.72 -14.22 -6.47
N ARG A 366 39.71 -15.51 -6.10
CA ARG A 366 40.78 -16.13 -5.31
C ARG A 366 42.12 -16.13 -6.05
N LYS A 367 42.13 -16.35 -7.39
CA LYS A 367 43.34 -16.31 -8.22
C LYS A 367 43.94 -14.90 -8.32
N ILE A 368 43.13 -13.86 -8.28
CA ILE A 368 43.60 -12.48 -8.45
C ILE A 368 44.21 -11.92 -7.16
N ASP A 369 43.84 -12.50 -6.02
CA ASP A 369 44.20 -12.01 -4.66
C ASP A 369 44.09 -10.49 -4.51
N ALA A 370 42.94 -9.96 -4.96
CA ALA A 370 42.66 -8.54 -4.94
C ALA A 370 41.98 -8.12 -3.61
N THR A 371 42.27 -6.92 -3.17
CA THR A 371 41.59 -6.32 -2.01
C THR A 371 40.15 -5.90 -2.34
N SER A 372 39.89 -5.59 -3.61
CA SER A 372 38.53 -5.24 -4.10
C SER A 372 38.29 -5.83 -5.47
N ALA A 373 37.02 -6.09 -5.79
CA ALA A 373 36.61 -6.56 -7.12
C ALA A 373 37.07 -5.59 -8.24
N TYR A 374 37.19 -4.32 -7.95
CA TYR A 374 37.61 -3.28 -8.92
C TYR A 374 39.11 -3.22 -9.14
N GLU A 375 39.95 -3.80 -8.28
CA GLU A 375 41.37 -3.92 -8.49
C GLU A 375 41.70 -4.80 -9.71
N TYR A 376 40.85 -5.77 -10.03
CA TYR A 376 40.91 -6.51 -11.25
C TYR A 376 40.86 -5.63 -12.51
N LEU A 377 39.98 -4.61 -12.47
CA LEU A 377 39.86 -3.66 -13.60
C LEU A 377 41.17 -2.88 -13.82
N GLU A 378 41.90 -2.55 -12.77
CA GLU A 378 43.22 -1.92 -12.88
C GLU A 378 44.25 -2.87 -13.46
N LYS A 379 44.31 -4.12 -12.98
CA LYS A 379 45.25 -5.14 -13.45
C LYS A 379 44.99 -5.55 -14.90
N ARG A 380 43.73 -5.55 -15.34
CA ARG A 380 43.33 -5.99 -16.68
C ARG A 380 43.35 -4.87 -17.72
N PHE A 381 42.93 -3.66 -17.33
CA PHE A 381 42.77 -2.54 -18.26
C PHE A 381 43.64 -1.33 -17.86
N SER A 382 43.20 -0.52 -16.90
CA SER A 382 43.94 0.64 -16.43
C SER A 382 43.37 1.20 -15.13
N ARG A 383 44.15 2.06 -14.47
CA ARG A 383 43.73 2.78 -13.27
C ARG A 383 42.49 3.67 -13.49
N LYS A 384 42.35 4.23 -14.69
CA LYS A 384 41.18 5.05 -15.05
C LYS A 384 39.89 4.22 -15.07
N VAL A 385 39.96 2.99 -15.63
CA VAL A 385 38.82 2.06 -15.66
C VAL A 385 38.44 1.59 -14.26
N ARG A 386 39.41 1.35 -13.36
CA ARG A 386 39.11 1.10 -11.93
C ARG A 386 38.37 2.26 -11.28
N TRP A 387 38.84 3.52 -11.49
CA TRP A 387 38.17 4.70 -10.94
C TRP A 387 36.75 4.85 -11.45
N LEU A 388 36.54 4.62 -12.74
CA LEU A 388 35.20 4.67 -13.33
C LEU A 388 34.27 3.62 -12.72
N GLY A 389 34.73 2.36 -12.64
CA GLY A 389 33.94 1.27 -12.05
C GLY A 389 33.61 1.50 -10.57
N SER A 390 34.62 1.89 -9.76
CA SER A 390 34.39 2.19 -8.35
C SER A 390 33.53 3.44 -8.13
N GLY A 391 33.61 4.43 -9.03
CA GLY A 391 32.77 5.61 -9.00
C GLY A 391 31.28 5.29 -9.24
N PHE A 392 30.98 4.48 -10.26
CA PHE A 392 29.61 4.02 -10.51
C PHE A 392 29.06 3.17 -9.37
N PHE A 393 29.88 2.27 -8.81
CA PHE A 393 29.50 1.50 -7.64
C PHE A 393 29.16 2.38 -6.46
N THR A 394 30.01 3.35 -6.14
CA THR A 394 29.78 4.29 -5.02
C THR A 394 28.49 5.08 -5.24
N LEU A 395 28.28 5.62 -6.44
CA LEU A 395 27.09 6.37 -6.80
C LEU A 395 25.82 5.51 -6.65
N PHE A 396 25.85 4.30 -7.20
CA PHE A 396 24.74 3.35 -7.07
C PHE A 396 24.41 3.05 -5.60
N HIS A 397 25.42 2.79 -4.76
CA HIS A 397 25.21 2.51 -3.35
C HIS A 397 24.74 3.71 -2.54
N ILE A 398 25.11 4.95 -2.89
CA ILE A 398 24.54 6.16 -2.27
C ILE A 398 23.03 6.21 -2.51
N PHE A 399 22.57 6.03 -3.74
CA PHE A 399 21.13 6.00 -4.04
C PHE A 399 20.42 4.82 -3.39
N ARG A 400 21.01 3.63 -3.44
CA ARG A 400 20.45 2.45 -2.77
C ARG A 400 20.30 2.67 -1.26
N MET A 401 21.33 3.22 -0.59
CA MET A 401 21.26 3.54 0.84
C MET A 401 20.16 4.57 1.14
N ALA A 402 20.02 5.61 0.32
CA ALA A 402 18.97 6.62 0.53
C ALA A 402 17.57 5.98 0.55
N VAL A 403 17.28 5.07 -0.40
CA VAL A 403 15.99 4.35 -0.46
C VAL A 403 15.81 3.45 0.77
N VAL A 404 16.82 2.62 1.10
CA VAL A 404 16.74 1.70 2.25
C VAL A 404 16.56 2.44 3.56
N MET A 405 17.34 3.51 3.78
CA MET A 405 17.26 4.33 4.99
C MET A 405 15.90 5.04 5.11
N SER A 406 15.36 5.55 4.02
CA SER A 406 14.03 6.17 3.99
C SER A 406 12.94 5.19 4.42
N LEU A 407 12.92 3.99 3.84
CA LEU A 407 11.92 2.95 4.16
C LEU A 407 12.05 2.44 5.59
N THR A 408 13.30 2.23 6.08
CA THR A 408 13.54 1.83 7.47
C THR A 408 13.16 2.95 8.43
N GLY A 409 13.44 4.21 8.06
CA GLY A 409 13.02 5.39 8.83
C GLY A 409 11.50 5.50 8.96
N LEU A 410 10.77 5.23 7.89
CA LEU A 410 9.30 5.16 7.92
C LEU A 410 8.80 4.02 8.83
N ALA A 411 9.40 2.82 8.74
CA ALA A 411 9.04 1.69 9.59
C ALA A 411 9.28 1.99 11.08
N LEU A 412 10.41 2.59 11.42
CA LEU A 412 10.71 2.98 12.80
C LEU A 412 9.80 4.11 13.29
N ALA A 413 9.49 5.09 12.44
CA ALA A 413 8.56 6.18 12.75
C ALA A 413 7.12 5.69 12.95
N SER A 414 6.70 4.62 12.28
CA SER A 414 5.37 4.03 12.50
C SER A 414 5.25 3.31 13.85
N ALA A 415 6.36 2.83 14.41
CA ALA A 415 6.41 2.11 15.68
C ALA A 415 6.80 3.00 16.88
N THR A 416 7.44 4.15 16.64
CA THR A 416 7.97 5.04 17.68
C THR A 416 7.46 6.48 17.48
N PRO A 417 7.54 7.36 18.50
CA PRO A 417 7.20 8.78 18.35
C PRO A 417 8.23 9.58 17.52
N LEU A 418 9.28 8.95 17.02
CA LEU A 418 10.29 9.62 16.20
C LEU A 418 9.72 9.99 14.83
N THR A 419 10.11 11.13 14.31
CA THR A 419 9.84 11.46 12.90
C THR A 419 10.70 10.60 11.98
N PRO A 420 10.32 10.38 10.71
CA PRO A 420 11.13 9.64 9.74
C PRO A 420 12.57 10.18 9.62
N TYR A 421 12.75 11.50 9.66
CA TYR A 421 14.07 12.13 9.62
C TYR A 421 14.92 11.81 10.87
N GLN A 422 14.34 11.91 12.06
CA GLN A 422 15.04 11.54 13.31
C GLN A 422 15.44 10.06 13.30
N SER A 423 14.56 9.19 12.83
CA SER A 423 14.81 7.75 12.70
C SER A 423 15.99 7.47 11.77
N VAL A 424 16.04 8.11 10.60
CA VAL A 424 17.17 8.00 9.66
C VAL A 424 18.47 8.49 10.26
N ILE A 425 18.46 9.65 10.95
CA ILE A 425 19.67 10.20 11.57
C ILE A 425 20.21 9.26 12.66
N VAL A 426 19.35 8.80 13.57
CA VAL A 426 19.76 7.89 14.65
C VAL A 426 20.40 6.62 14.08
N MET A 427 19.72 5.96 13.14
CA MET A 427 20.23 4.73 12.54
C MET A 427 21.51 4.96 11.73
N GLY A 428 21.57 6.05 10.95
CA GLY A 428 22.73 6.39 10.13
C GLY A 428 23.97 6.66 10.97
N VAL A 429 23.85 7.49 12.00
CA VAL A 429 24.98 7.81 12.90
C VAL A 429 25.50 6.56 13.60
N LEU A 430 24.62 5.73 14.17
CA LEU A 430 25.04 4.50 14.84
C LEU A 430 25.72 3.52 13.88
N SER A 431 25.18 3.37 12.66
CA SER A 431 25.78 2.50 11.65
C SER A 431 27.16 2.97 11.23
N ILE A 432 27.36 4.27 11.03
CA ILE A 432 28.66 4.84 10.70
C ILE A 432 29.67 4.57 11.83
N ILE A 433 29.28 4.75 13.08
CA ILE A 433 30.17 4.56 14.23
C ILE A 433 30.72 3.13 14.26
N TYR A 434 29.87 2.10 14.28
CA TYR A 434 30.38 0.73 14.42
C TYR A 434 31.08 0.22 13.15
N CYS A 435 30.67 0.64 11.95
CA CYS A 435 31.34 0.26 10.71
C CYS A 435 32.71 0.93 10.54
N ALA A 436 32.80 2.23 10.80
CA ALA A 436 34.04 2.99 10.61
C ALA A 436 35.10 2.60 11.63
N LEU A 437 34.71 2.23 12.85
CA LEU A 437 35.66 1.84 13.92
C LEU A 437 36.10 0.38 13.80
N GLY A 438 35.15 -0.52 13.52
CA GLY A 438 35.39 -1.96 13.66
C GLY A 438 35.88 -2.68 12.41
N GLY A 439 35.80 -2.06 11.21
CA GLY A 439 36.17 -2.68 9.94
C GLY A 439 35.27 -3.86 9.56
N ILE A 440 35.71 -4.67 8.59
CA ILE A 440 34.89 -5.77 8.02
C ILE A 440 34.58 -6.88 9.04
N GLU A 441 35.45 -7.11 10.00
CA GLU A 441 35.25 -8.15 11.02
C GLU A 441 34.08 -7.79 11.93
N ALA A 442 34.02 -6.53 12.38
CA ALA A 442 32.89 -6.03 13.15
C ALA A 442 31.59 -6.10 12.36
N VAL A 443 31.62 -5.69 11.08
CA VAL A 443 30.45 -5.75 10.20
C VAL A 443 29.93 -7.18 10.08
N ILE A 444 30.79 -8.17 9.86
CA ILE A 444 30.36 -9.58 9.75
C ILE A 444 29.70 -10.09 11.02
N TRP A 445 30.24 -9.75 12.18
CA TRP A 445 29.65 -10.17 13.46
C TRP A 445 28.35 -9.42 13.79
N THR A 446 28.27 -8.12 13.53
CA THR A 446 27.03 -7.37 13.71
C THR A 446 25.94 -7.87 12.75
N ASP A 447 26.27 -8.11 11.49
CA ASP A 447 25.35 -8.69 10.50
C ASP A 447 24.85 -10.07 10.95
N THR A 448 25.73 -10.89 11.54
CA THR A 448 25.36 -12.22 12.06
C THR A 448 24.34 -12.11 13.19
N ILE A 449 24.58 -11.21 14.15
CA ILE A 449 23.65 -10.96 15.26
C ILE A 449 22.31 -10.44 14.70
N GLN A 450 22.36 -9.52 13.76
CA GLN A 450 21.17 -8.95 13.11
C GLN A 450 20.36 -10.01 12.37
N ALA A 451 21.02 -10.92 11.64
CA ALA A 451 20.37 -12.04 10.96
C ALA A 451 19.64 -12.98 11.93
N ILE A 452 20.26 -13.29 13.07
CA ILE A 452 19.67 -14.13 14.13
C ILE A 452 18.44 -13.44 14.73
N VAL A 453 18.55 -12.16 15.08
CA VAL A 453 17.44 -11.38 15.65
C VAL A 453 16.28 -11.27 14.63
N LEU A 454 16.60 -11.01 13.36
CA LEU A 454 15.63 -10.90 12.31
C LEU A 454 14.84 -12.20 12.09
N LEU A 455 15.55 -13.31 11.90
CA LEU A 455 14.92 -14.61 11.67
C LEU A 455 14.18 -15.11 12.93
N GLY A 456 14.77 -14.94 14.10
CA GLY A 456 14.13 -15.27 15.37
C GLY A 456 12.84 -14.48 15.59
N GLY A 457 12.87 -13.17 15.33
CA GLY A 457 11.70 -12.31 15.38
C GLY A 457 10.63 -12.71 14.38
N ALA A 458 11.00 -13.08 13.15
CA ALA A 458 10.08 -13.57 12.14
C ALA A 458 9.40 -14.89 12.55
N VAL A 459 10.16 -15.81 13.13
CA VAL A 459 9.61 -17.09 13.65
C VAL A 459 8.63 -16.83 14.79
N ILE A 460 8.99 -16.00 15.76
CA ILE A 460 8.10 -15.64 16.87
C ILE A 460 6.81 -14.99 16.35
N ALA A 461 6.94 -14.03 15.44
CA ALA A 461 5.80 -13.35 14.83
C ALA A 461 4.88 -14.34 14.08
N PHE A 462 5.45 -15.31 13.35
CA PHE A 462 4.68 -16.33 12.66
C PHE A 462 3.85 -17.17 13.65
N PHE A 463 4.46 -17.65 14.74
CA PHE A 463 3.72 -18.44 15.75
C PHE A 463 2.66 -17.59 16.48
N MET A 464 2.94 -16.32 16.74
CA MET A 464 1.94 -15.41 17.33
C MET A 464 0.74 -15.23 16.40
N LEU A 465 0.96 -15.07 15.09
CA LEU A 465 -0.13 -14.99 14.12
C LEU A 465 -0.92 -16.29 14.07
N MET A 466 -0.26 -17.44 14.03
CA MET A 466 -0.93 -18.75 14.03
C MET A 466 -1.80 -18.97 15.27
N SER A 467 -1.41 -18.45 16.42
CA SER A 467 -2.24 -18.54 17.64
C SER A 467 -3.50 -17.69 17.60
N GLY A 468 -3.58 -16.71 16.70
CA GLY A 468 -4.74 -15.85 16.49
C GLY A 468 -5.70 -16.33 15.38
N VAL A 469 -5.32 -17.35 14.60
CA VAL A 469 -6.15 -17.89 13.52
C VAL A 469 -7.07 -18.98 14.05
N ASP A 470 -8.36 -18.91 13.75
CA ASP A 470 -9.32 -19.97 14.08
C ASP A 470 -8.93 -21.29 13.39
N GLY A 471 -8.78 -22.37 14.16
CA GLY A 471 -8.27 -23.65 13.65
C GLY A 471 -6.74 -23.73 13.54
N GLY A 472 -6.00 -22.72 14.02
CA GLY A 472 -4.54 -22.72 14.05
C GLY A 472 -3.91 -22.87 12.65
N PHE A 473 -2.89 -23.73 12.52
CA PHE A 473 -2.17 -23.92 11.26
C PHE A 473 -3.05 -24.53 10.14
N GLU A 474 -3.99 -25.43 10.46
CA GLU A 474 -4.93 -25.97 9.46
C GLU A 474 -5.89 -24.88 8.97
N GLY A 475 -6.45 -24.08 9.89
CA GLY A 475 -7.28 -22.93 9.55
C GLY A 475 -6.55 -21.95 8.65
N PHE A 476 -5.29 -21.64 8.95
CA PHE A 476 -4.44 -20.81 8.09
C PHE A 476 -4.31 -21.36 6.67
N LEU A 477 -4.00 -22.66 6.53
CA LEU A 477 -3.85 -23.27 5.20
C LEU A 477 -5.15 -23.24 4.40
N CYS A 478 -6.29 -23.49 5.03
CA CYS A 478 -7.60 -23.41 4.37
C CYS A 478 -7.92 -21.98 3.92
N ILE A 479 -7.86 -21.01 4.84
CA ILE A 479 -8.22 -19.61 4.55
C ILE A 479 -7.30 -19.01 3.48
N ALA A 480 -5.99 -19.21 3.62
CA ALA A 480 -5.02 -18.71 2.65
C ALA A 480 -5.10 -19.43 1.30
N GLY A 481 -5.45 -20.72 1.30
CA GLY A 481 -5.69 -21.52 0.10
C GLY A 481 -6.92 -21.05 -0.66
N ASP A 482 -8.05 -20.85 0.01
CA ASP A 482 -9.29 -20.33 -0.57
C ASP A 482 -9.12 -18.91 -1.14
N ALA A 483 -8.23 -18.12 -0.54
CA ALA A 483 -7.87 -16.79 -1.03
C ALA A 483 -6.80 -16.79 -2.14
N ASP A 484 -6.40 -17.97 -2.65
CA ASP A 484 -5.35 -18.15 -3.69
C ASP A 484 -4.00 -17.52 -3.32
N LYS A 485 -3.69 -17.41 -2.02
CA LYS A 485 -2.44 -16.79 -1.54
C LYS A 485 -1.20 -17.59 -1.91
N PHE A 486 -1.30 -18.91 -2.03
CA PHE A 486 -0.20 -19.81 -2.35
C PHE A 486 0.08 -19.94 -3.85
N ARG A 487 -0.54 -19.14 -4.69
CA ARG A 487 -0.24 -19.12 -6.12
C ARG A 487 1.21 -18.70 -6.36
N MET A 488 2.02 -19.59 -6.95
CA MET A 488 3.45 -19.36 -7.20
C MET A 488 3.77 -19.00 -8.65
N ALA A 489 2.83 -19.15 -9.57
CA ALA A 489 3.08 -18.93 -11.00
C ALA A 489 1.92 -18.23 -11.68
N ASN A 490 2.27 -17.29 -12.54
CA ASN A 490 1.38 -16.68 -13.52
C ASN A 490 1.97 -16.91 -14.92
N TYR A 491 1.22 -17.63 -15.74
CA TYR A 491 1.68 -18.03 -17.09
C TYR A 491 1.26 -17.05 -18.19
N ASN A 492 0.93 -15.82 -17.81
CA ASN A 492 0.59 -14.78 -18.77
C ASN A 492 1.79 -14.41 -19.64
N TRP A 493 1.60 -14.31 -20.96
CA TRP A 493 2.60 -13.87 -21.94
C TRP A 493 2.44 -12.41 -22.37
N ASP A 494 1.46 -11.70 -21.84
CA ASP A 494 1.23 -10.29 -22.12
C ASP A 494 2.23 -9.42 -21.33
N ILE A 495 3.10 -8.74 -22.05
CA ILE A 495 4.14 -7.86 -21.47
C ILE A 495 3.50 -6.61 -20.83
N THR A 496 2.31 -6.23 -21.24
CA THR A 496 1.60 -5.05 -20.73
C THR A 496 0.79 -5.34 -19.48
N SER A 497 0.64 -6.61 -19.11
CA SER A 497 -0.10 -7.02 -17.92
C SER A 497 0.58 -6.56 -16.64
N ALA A 498 -0.19 -5.98 -15.72
CA ALA A 498 0.28 -5.65 -14.36
C ALA A 498 0.63 -6.90 -13.54
N GLN A 499 0.12 -8.08 -13.92
CA GLN A 499 0.45 -9.35 -13.30
C GLN A 499 1.77 -9.89 -13.86
N VAL A 500 2.79 -9.93 -13.03
CA VAL A 500 4.13 -10.34 -13.46
C VAL A 500 4.15 -11.84 -13.81
N ALA A 501 4.50 -12.16 -15.05
CA ALA A 501 4.61 -13.54 -15.54
C ALA A 501 5.83 -14.25 -14.93
N ILE A 502 5.73 -15.58 -14.72
CA ILE A 502 6.78 -16.38 -14.11
C ILE A 502 8.12 -16.30 -14.88
N TRP A 503 8.09 -16.28 -16.21
CA TRP A 503 9.30 -16.20 -17.03
C TRP A 503 10.03 -14.86 -16.85
N VAL A 504 9.30 -13.74 -16.66
CA VAL A 504 9.89 -12.42 -16.36
C VAL A 504 10.58 -12.46 -15.00
N ILE A 505 9.92 -13.07 -14.00
CA ILE A 505 10.48 -13.20 -12.65
C ILE A 505 11.73 -14.07 -12.66
N VAL A 506 11.70 -15.23 -13.29
CA VAL A 506 12.84 -16.16 -13.32
C VAL A 506 14.04 -15.53 -14.01
N LEU A 507 13.87 -15.01 -15.23
CA LEU A 507 14.95 -14.39 -15.99
C LEU A 507 15.47 -13.11 -15.33
N GLY A 508 14.56 -12.25 -14.88
CA GLY A 508 14.91 -10.99 -14.22
C GLY A 508 15.62 -11.21 -12.88
N ALA A 509 15.11 -12.11 -12.04
CA ALA A 509 15.73 -12.45 -10.77
C ALA A 509 17.08 -13.16 -10.95
N PHE A 510 17.19 -14.06 -11.92
CA PHE A 510 18.47 -14.71 -12.24
C PHE A 510 19.51 -13.66 -12.64
N ALA A 511 19.22 -12.81 -13.62
CA ALA A 511 20.14 -11.77 -14.09
C ALA A 511 20.54 -10.78 -12.97
N HIS A 512 19.57 -10.34 -12.17
CA HIS A 512 19.80 -9.45 -11.03
C HIS A 512 20.71 -10.11 -9.98
N ASN A 513 20.41 -11.32 -9.58
CA ASN A 513 21.17 -12.03 -8.54
C ASN A 513 22.58 -12.44 -9.04
N VAL A 514 22.74 -12.82 -10.31
CA VAL A 514 24.08 -13.09 -10.86
C VAL A 514 24.98 -11.87 -10.66
N SER A 515 24.53 -10.68 -11.03
CA SER A 515 25.30 -9.44 -10.80
C SER A 515 25.60 -9.21 -9.32
N GLY A 516 24.62 -9.36 -8.44
CA GLY A 516 24.77 -9.16 -6.99
C GLY A 516 25.76 -10.13 -6.34
N TYR A 517 25.73 -11.42 -6.70
CA TYR A 517 26.59 -12.44 -6.07
C TYR A 517 27.97 -12.60 -6.73
N THR A 518 28.16 -12.10 -7.94
CA THR A 518 29.43 -12.28 -8.67
C THR A 518 30.24 -10.99 -8.86
N ALA A 519 29.61 -9.82 -8.83
CA ALA A 519 30.27 -8.55 -9.16
C ALA A 519 30.12 -7.47 -8.07
N ASP A 520 29.16 -7.59 -7.16
CA ASP A 520 28.96 -6.60 -6.09
C ASP A 520 30.08 -6.73 -5.05
N GLN A 521 30.83 -5.64 -4.85
CA GLN A 521 31.92 -5.57 -3.87
C GLN A 521 31.47 -5.95 -2.46
N THR A 522 30.26 -5.58 -2.07
CA THR A 522 29.75 -5.86 -0.71
C THR A 522 29.62 -7.36 -0.42
N VAL A 523 29.29 -8.15 -1.42
CA VAL A 523 29.20 -9.62 -1.32
C VAL A 523 30.57 -10.28 -1.53
N VAL A 524 31.28 -9.88 -2.59
CA VAL A 524 32.62 -10.41 -2.92
C VAL A 524 33.57 -10.26 -1.74
N GLN A 525 33.61 -9.10 -1.12
CA GLN A 525 34.47 -8.83 0.03
C GLN A 525 34.21 -9.81 1.18
N ARG A 526 32.94 -10.16 1.47
CA ARG A 526 32.60 -11.05 2.57
C ARG A 526 33.10 -12.47 2.39
N TYR A 527 32.91 -13.09 1.22
CA TYR A 527 33.42 -14.44 1.02
C TYR A 527 34.95 -14.46 0.86
N MET A 528 35.57 -13.32 0.52
CA MET A 528 37.04 -13.17 0.49
C MET A 528 37.68 -13.04 1.87
N THR A 529 36.92 -12.79 2.96
CA THR A 529 37.41 -12.76 4.34
C THR A 529 37.70 -14.16 4.91
N THR A 530 37.26 -15.22 4.25
CA THR A 530 37.43 -16.61 4.69
C THR A 530 38.81 -17.15 4.31
N PRO A 531 39.35 -18.16 5.07
CA PRO A 531 40.73 -18.65 4.86
C PRO A 531 40.98 -19.25 3.49
N ASP A 532 40.08 -20.08 3.02
CA ASP A 532 40.25 -20.88 1.79
C ASP A 532 38.96 -20.90 0.94
N GLU A 533 39.09 -21.49 -0.26
CA GLU A 533 38.01 -21.56 -1.24
C GLU A 533 36.83 -22.43 -0.75
N LYS A 534 37.12 -23.55 -0.05
CA LYS A 534 36.06 -24.43 0.48
C LYS A 534 35.22 -23.71 1.55
N THR A 535 35.88 -22.95 2.43
CA THR A 535 35.23 -22.14 3.47
C THR A 535 34.40 -21.02 2.85
N ALA A 536 34.92 -20.37 1.80
CA ALA A 536 34.17 -19.38 1.03
C ALA A 536 32.94 -19.98 0.33
N ALA A 537 33.10 -21.13 -0.32
CA ALA A 537 31.97 -21.84 -0.94
C ALA A 537 30.88 -22.18 0.09
N LYS A 538 31.27 -22.69 1.27
CA LYS A 538 30.32 -22.94 2.37
C LYS A 538 29.58 -21.68 2.81
N SER A 539 30.23 -20.52 2.85
CA SER A 539 29.55 -19.25 3.21
C SER A 539 28.50 -18.84 2.18
N ILE A 540 28.77 -19.02 0.87
CA ILE A 540 27.80 -18.74 -0.19
C ILE A 540 26.59 -19.69 -0.10
N TRP A 541 26.84 -20.99 0.13
CA TRP A 541 25.76 -21.96 0.33
C TRP A 541 24.93 -21.71 1.59
N THR A 542 25.57 -21.27 2.69
CA THR A 542 24.87 -20.86 3.91
C THR A 542 23.90 -19.71 3.64
N ASN A 543 24.37 -18.68 2.92
CA ASN A 543 23.49 -17.60 2.48
C ASN A 543 22.32 -18.11 1.64
N ALA A 544 22.58 -18.98 0.65
CA ALA A 544 21.53 -19.54 -0.20
C ALA A 544 20.47 -20.29 0.64
N PHE A 545 20.90 -21.11 1.59
CA PHE A 545 20.01 -21.83 2.49
C PHE A 545 19.18 -20.86 3.36
N LEU A 546 19.83 -19.88 4.00
CA LEU A 546 19.14 -18.89 4.84
C LEU A 546 18.14 -18.05 4.03
N SER A 547 18.45 -17.74 2.77
CA SER A 547 17.56 -17.01 1.87
C SER A 547 16.27 -17.79 1.56
N VAL A 548 16.36 -19.12 1.39
CA VAL A 548 15.18 -19.98 1.20
C VAL A 548 14.33 -20.00 2.47
N VAL A 549 14.95 -20.23 3.62
CA VAL A 549 14.25 -20.28 4.92
C VAL A 549 13.56 -18.94 5.21
N ALA A 550 14.27 -17.83 5.01
CA ALA A 550 13.71 -16.49 5.21
C ALA A 550 12.55 -16.21 4.25
N SER A 551 12.64 -16.65 3.01
CA SER A 551 11.56 -16.47 2.03
C SER A 551 10.30 -17.19 2.44
N VAL A 552 10.39 -18.45 2.88
CA VAL A 552 9.23 -19.20 3.40
C VAL A 552 8.60 -18.48 4.60
N LEU A 553 9.42 -18.00 5.53
CA LEU A 553 8.94 -17.29 6.72
C LEU A 553 8.25 -15.96 6.36
N PHE A 554 8.86 -15.14 5.50
CA PHE A 554 8.30 -13.82 5.18
C PHE A 554 7.04 -13.90 4.32
N PHE A 555 7.01 -14.80 3.33
CA PHE A 555 5.80 -15.02 2.55
C PHE A 555 4.71 -15.70 3.40
N GLY A 556 5.10 -16.61 4.31
CA GLY A 556 4.20 -17.21 5.29
C GLY A 556 3.59 -16.19 6.25
N LEU A 557 4.41 -15.25 6.79
CA LEU A 557 3.93 -14.14 7.60
C LEU A 557 2.91 -13.28 6.85
N GLY A 558 3.19 -12.93 5.60
CA GLY A 558 2.28 -12.13 4.80
C GLY A 558 0.97 -12.83 4.46
N ALA A 559 1.00 -14.15 4.25
CA ALA A 559 -0.22 -14.93 4.02
C ALA A 559 -1.03 -15.15 5.32
N ALA A 560 -0.37 -15.06 6.49
CA ALA A 560 -0.99 -15.25 7.81
C ALA A 560 -1.61 -13.98 8.40
N LEU A 561 -1.20 -12.81 7.92
CA LEU A 561 -1.79 -11.50 8.25
C LEU A 561 -3.15 -11.31 7.58
#